data_6f367b785159b383f798862a109b7887
#
_entry.id   6f367b785159b383f798862a109b7887
#
_cell.length_a   1.000
_cell.length_b   1.000
_cell.length_c   1.000
_cell.angle_alpha   90.00
_cell.angle_beta   90.00
_cell.angle_gamma   90.00
#
_symmetry.space_group_name_H-M   'P 1'
#
loop_
_entity.id
_entity.type
_entity.pdbx_description
1 polymer ?
#
loop_
_entity_poly.entity_id
_entity_poly.type
_entity_poly.pdbx_seq_one_letter_code
_entity_poly.pdbx_strand_id
1 'polypeptide(L)'
;MRYAINHQSHPETGALRSTARAEHLKRVQQLKDLGQLLVAGPYPAIDNSEPGDAGFTGSLIIADFTSIEEARVWAEADPYRTAGIYSNIEIKPFKNVLP
;
A
#
# COMPACT_ATOMS: atom_id res chain seq x y z
N MET A 1 3.69 12.83 11.84
CA MET A 1 2.23 12.66 11.66
C MET A 1 1.96 11.38 10.88
N ARG A 2 0.92 10.64 11.24
CA ARG A 2 0.50 9.46 10.50
C ARG A 2 -0.39 9.80 9.32
N TYR A 3 -0.26 9.01 8.27
CA TYR A 3 -1.07 9.12 7.06
C TYR A 3 -1.58 7.75 6.65
N ALA A 4 -2.83 7.69 6.26
CA ALA A 4 -3.41 6.50 5.66
C ALA A 4 -3.28 6.62 4.15
N ILE A 5 -2.55 5.68 3.55
CA ILE A 5 -2.34 5.62 2.11
C ILE A 5 -3.21 4.49 1.59
N ASN A 6 -4.29 4.85 0.92
CA ASN A 6 -5.24 3.90 0.38
C ASN A 6 -5.03 3.78 -1.13
N HIS A 7 -4.78 2.55 -1.58
CA HIS A 7 -4.50 2.27 -2.98
C HIS A 7 -5.65 1.47 -3.57
N GLN A 8 -6.07 1.88 -4.76
CA GLN A 8 -6.99 1.10 -5.57
C GLN A 8 -6.21 0.47 -6.72
N SER A 9 -6.42 -0.82 -6.97
CA SER A 9 -5.76 -1.53 -8.06
C SER A 9 -6.63 -1.55 -9.32
N HIS A 10 -5.98 -1.50 -10.48
CA HIS A 10 -6.64 -1.87 -11.74
C HIS A 10 -7.05 -3.34 -11.66
N PRO A 11 -8.14 -3.74 -12.32
CA PRO A 11 -8.51 -5.15 -12.39
C PRO A 11 -7.46 -5.98 -13.12
N GLU A 12 -7.40 -7.27 -12.81
CA GLU A 12 -6.56 -8.25 -13.51
C GLU A 12 -5.06 -7.95 -13.45
N THR A 13 -4.57 -7.46 -12.28
CA THR A 13 -3.15 -7.12 -12.09
C THR A 13 -2.37 -8.16 -11.28
N GLY A 14 -2.93 -9.35 -11.07
CA GLY A 14 -2.28 -10.37 -10.24
C GLY A 14 -0.88 -10.77 -10.71
N ALA A 15 -0.70 -10.95 -12.02
CA ALA A 15 0.60 -11.28 -12.60
C ALA A 15 1.62 -10.15 -12.42
N LEU A 16 1.18 -8.88 -12.58
CA LEU A 16 2.03 -7.71 -12.35
C LEU A 16 2.42 -7.60 -10.89
N ARG A 17 1.49 -7.87 -9.96
CA ARG A 17 1.79 -7.89 -8.52
C ARG A 17 2.88 -8.90 -8.19
N SER A 18 2.80 -10.11 -8.75
CA SER A 18 3.80 -11.15 -8.53
C SER A 18 5.20 -10.69 -8.95
N THR A 19 5.30 -9.99 -10.08
CA THR A 19 6.57 -9.49 -10.60
C THR A 19 7.14 -8.36 -9.74
N ALA A 20 6.31 -7.43 -9.28
CA ALA A 20 6.75 -6.24 -8.54
C ALA A 20 6.79 -6.45 -7.01
N ARG A 21 6.32 -7.58 -6.52
CA ARG A 21 6.10 -7.82 -5.08
C ARG A 21 7.35 -7.64 -4.24
N ALA A 22 8.47 -8.21 -4.66
CA ALA A 22 9.70 -8.18 -3.86
C ALA A 22 10.16 -6.75 -3.59
N GLU A 23 10.18 -5.91 -4.61
CA GLU A 23 10.59 -4.51 -4.47
C GLU A 23 9.58 -3.69 -3.66
N HIS A 24 8.28 -3.94 -3.85
CA HIS A 24 7.23 -3.31 -3.05
C HIS A 24 7.39 -3.64 -1.57
N LEU A 25 7.52 -4.91 -1.22
CA LEU A 25 7.68 -5.36 0.17
C LEU A 25 8.96 -4.82 0.80
N LYS A 26 10.03 -4.72 0.03
CA LYS A 26 11.30 -4.14 0.51
C LYS A 26 11.11 -2.71 0.99
N ARG A 27 10.36 -1.90 0.27
CA ARG A 27 10.08 -0.51 0.64
C ARG A 27 9.23 -0.43 1.91
N VAL A 28 8.20 -1.29 2.02
CA VAL A 28 7.36 -1.36 3.22
C VAL A 28 8.18 -1.83 4.43
N GLN A 29 9.05 -2.81 4.23
CA GLN A 29 9.95 -3.30 5.27
C GLN A 29 10.90 -2.20 5.76
N GLN A 30 11.37 -1.34 4.87
CA GLN A 30 12.19 -0.18 5.25
C GLN A 30 11.45 0.77 6.19
N LEU A 31 10.17 1.04 5.93
CA LEU A 31 9.34 1.83 6.84
C LEU A 31 9.23 1.16 8.21
N LYS A 32 9.05 -0.14 8.25
CA LYS A 32 9.01 -0.92 9.50
C LYS A 32 10.33 -0.80 10.26
N ASP A 33 11.43 -0.99 9.58
CA ASP A 33 12.76 -0.97 10.19
C ASP A 33 13.10 0.41 10.78
N LEU A 34 12.56 1.48 10.20
CA LEU A 34 12.71 2.84 10.69
C LEU A 34 11.69 3.20 11.79
N GLY A 35 10.83 2.27 12.17
CA GLY A 35 9.79 2.52 13.18
C GLY A 35 8.65 3.41 12.71
N GLN A 36 8.49 3.58 11.41
CA GLN A 36 7.48 4.46 10.82
C GLN A 36 6.18 3.75 10.44
N LEU A 37 6.21 2.42 10.29
CA LEU A 37 5.07 1.65 9.83
C LEU A 37 4.14 1.28 10.98
N LEU A 38 2.84 1.60 10.87
CA LEU A 38 1.83 1.11 11.79
C LEU A 38 1.25 -0.21 11.29
N VAL A 39 0.79 -0.25 10.03
CA VAL A 39 0.16 -1.44 9.44
C VAL A 39 0.22 -1.35 7.92
N ALA A 40 0.28 -2.51 7.26
CA ALA A 40 0.21 -2.59 5.81
C ALA A 40 -0.42 -3.93 5.40
N GLY A 41 -1.24 -3.89 4.36
CA GLY A 41 -1.84 -5.11 3.83
C GLY A 41 -2.74 -4.83 2.63
N PRO A 42 -2.95 -5.85 1.79
CA PRO A 42 -3.83 -5.75 0.63
C PRO A 42 -5.29 -6.01 1.00
N TYR A 43 -6.20 -5.57 0.14
CA TYR A 43 -7.64 -5.85 0.25
C TYR A 43 -7.98 -7.07 -0.62
N PRO A 44 -8.35 -8.23 -0.02
CA PRO A 44 -8.83 -9.36 -0.81
C PRO A 44 -10.09 -8.97 -1.59
N ALA A 45 -10.20 -9.46 -2.82
CA ALA A 45 -11.36 -9.17 -3.67
C ALA A 45 -12.64 -9.89 -3.23
N ILE A 46 -12.49 -10.94 -2.43
CA ILE A 46 -13.60 -11.69 -1.83
C ILE A 46 -13.37 -11.80 -0.31
N ASP A 47 -14.39 -12.21 0.40
CA ASP A 47 -14.34 -12.34 1.87
C ASP A 47 -13.55 -13.60 2.28
N ASN A 48 -12.25 -13.57 2.00
CA ASN A 48 -11.30 -14.63 2.33
C ASN A 48 -9.90 -14.04 2.33
N SER A 49 -9.10 -14.31 3.36
CA SER A 49 -7.71 -13.85 3.43
C SER A 49 -6.82 -14.46 2.35
N GLU A 50 -7.23 -15.60 1.79
CA GLU A 50 -6.56 -16.28 0.68
C GLU A 50 -7.50 -16.26 -0.55
N PRO A 51 -7.56 -15.11 -1.28
CA PRO A 51 -8.55 -14.97 -2.34
C PRO A 51 -8.25 -15.77 -3.61
N GLY A 52 -7.05 -16.34 -3.74
CA GLY A 52 -6.67 -17.11 -4.93
C GLY A 52 -6.73 -16.25 -6.19
N ASP A 53 -7.35 -16.78 -7.24
CA ASP A 53 -7.46 -16.10 -8.54
C ASP A 53 -8.33 -14.84 -8.50
N ALA A 54 -9.18 -14.67 -7.48
CA ALA A 54 -9.94 -13.43 -7.32
C ALA A 54 -9.03 -12.23 -7.06
N GLY A 55 -7.86 -12.46 -6.44
CA GLY A 55 -6.85 -11.43 -6.26
C GLY A 55 -7.22 -10.36 -5.25
N PHE A 56 -6.65 -9.19 -5.45
CA PHE A 56 -6.75 -8.06 -4.52
C PHE A 56 -7.22 -6.81 -5.27
N THR A 57 -8.03 -5.98 -4.59
CA THR A 57 -8.59 -4.75 -5.18
C THR A 57 -7.79 -3.51 -4.85
N GLY A 58 -6.82 -3.62 -3.97
CA GLY A 58 -5.98 -2.51 -3.54
C GLY A 58 -5.21 -2.85 -2.29
N SER A 59 -4.76 -1.83 -1.57
CA SER A 59 -4.04 -2.03 -0.32
C SER A 59 -4.12 -0.79 0.57
N LEU A 60 -3.81 -0.98 1.84
CA LEU A 60 -3.75 0.08 2.83
C LEU A 60 -2.37 0.06 3.48
N ILE A 61 -1.76 1.24 3.59
CA ILE A 61 -0.55 1.45 4.39
C ILE A 61 -0.82 2.64 5.30
N ILE A 62 -0.59 2.46 6.60
CA ILE A 62 -0.64 3.55 7.57
C ILE A 62 0.75 3.69 8.16
N ALA A 63 1.36 4.86 7.97
CA ALA A 63 2.74 5.09 8.36
C ALA A 63 2.98 6.57 8.68
N ASP A 64 4.09 6.84 9.36
CA ASP A 64 4.51 8.19 9.73
C ASP A 64 5.38 8.80 8.63
N PHE A 65 5.06 10.04 8.28
CA PHE A 65 5.86 10.87 7.38
C PHE A 65 5.91 12.30 7.94
N THR A 66 6.87 13.09 7.52
CA THR A 66 7.01 14.47 8.00
C THR A 66 5.94 15.39 7.44
N SER A 67 5.38 15.06 6.28
CA SER A 67 4.31 15.83 5.63
C SER A 67 3.49 14.94 4.70
N ILE A 68 2.32 15.42 4.31
CA ILE A 68 1.47 14.72 3.33
C ILE A 68 2.17 14.66 1.96
N GLU A 69 2.96 15.67 1.62
CA GLU A 69 3.73 15.71 0.38
C GLU A 69 4.78 14.59 0.34
N GLU A 70 5.47 14.36 1.45
CA GLU A 70 6.42 13.25 1.54
C GLU A 70 5.73 11.88 1.46
N ALA A 71 4.57 11.73 2.09
CA ALA A 71 3.77 10.52 1.97
C ALA A 71 3.38 10.27 0.52
N ARG A 72 3.00 11.32 -0.21
CA ARG A 72 2.64 11.22 -1.63
C ARG A 72 3.84 10.83 -2.49
N VAL A 73 4.98 11.47 -2.28
CA VAL A 73 6.21 11.12 -3.02
C VAL A 73 6.56 9.65 -2.81
N TRP A 74 6.50 9.19 -1.56
CA TRP A 74 6.77 7.79 -1.24
C TRP A 74 5.80 6.84 -1.95
N ALA A 75 4.51 7.16 -1.91
CA ALA A 75 3.46 6.31 -2.50
C ALA A 75 3.55 6.26 -4.02
N GLU A 76 3.77 7.41 -4.68
CA GLU A 76 3.87 7.49 -6.14
C GLU A 76 5.12 6.79 -6.68
N ALA A 77 6.16 6.66 -5.88
CA ALA A 77 7.40 5.97 -6.24
C ALA A 77 7.32 4.44 -6.04
N ASP A 78 6.21 3.92 -5.52
CA ASP A 78 6.07 2.49 -5.27
C ASP A 78 6.09 1.70 -6.58
N PRO A 79 6.81 0.55 -6.63
CA PRO A 79 6.82 -0.32 -7.82
C PRO A 79 5.43 -0.74 -8.28
N TYR A 80 4.46 -0.91 -7.37
CA TYR A 80 3.09 -1.21 -7.75
C TYR A 80 2.42 -0.04 -8.49
N ARG A 81 2.80 1.20 -8.20
CA ARG A 81 2.32 2.36 -8.93
C ARG A 81 2.99 2.48 -10.29
N THR A 82 4.33 2.39 -10.32
CA THR A 82 5.10 2.52 -11.57
C THR A 82 4.87 1.37 -12.54
N ALA A 83 4.54 0.18 -12.05
CA ALA A 83 4.18 -0.97 -12.88
C ALA A 83 2.74 -0.95 -13.40
N GLY A 84 1.95 0.06 -13.03
CA GLY A 84 0.57 0.19 -13.50
C GLY A 84 -0.45 -0.67 -12.74
N ILE A 85 -0.11 -1.14 -11.54
CA ILE A 85 -1.02 -1.93 -10.71
C ILE A 85 -2.02 -1.01 -10.01
N TYR A 86 -1.55 0.07 -9.37
CA TYR A 86 -2.41 1.02 -8.69
C TYR A 86 -3.01 2.02 -9.66
N SER A 87 -4.34 2.09 -9.71
CA SER A 87 -5.07 3.06 -10.52
C SER A 87 -5.24 4.39 -9.81
N ASN A 88 -5.36 4.36 -8.48
CA ASN A 88 -5.60 5.54 -7.66
C ASN A 88 -4.92 5.41 -6.31
N ILE A 89 -4.40 6.53 -5.81
CA ILE A 89 -3.80 6.63 -4.49
C ILE A 89 -4.46 7.80 -3.77
N GLU A 90 -5.06 7.51 -2.61
CA GLU A 90 -5.67 8.51 -1.75
C GLU A 90 -4.90 8.56 -0.44
N ILE A 91 -4.49 9.75 -0.02
CA ILE A 91 -3.70 9.94 1.19
C ILE A 91 -4.46 10.88 2.12
N LYS A 92 -4.66 10.44 3.37
CA LYS A 92 -5.33 11.22 4.39
C LYS A 92 -4.52 11.24 5.68
N PRO A 93 -4.48 12.36 6.39
CA PRO A 93 -3.97 12.36 7.76
C PRO A 93 -4.79 11.39 8.60
N PHE A 94 -4.11 10.63 9.44
CA PHE A 94 -4.73 9.63 10.29
C PHE A 94 -4.34 9.86 11.73
N LYS A 95 -5.34 9.96 12.60
CA LYS A 95 -5.12 10.06 14.04
C LYS A 95 -5.43 8.72 14.70
N ASN A 96 -4.42 8.11 15.30
CA ASN A 96 -4.60 6.87 16.03
C ASN A 96 -5.24 7.17 17.39
N VAL A 97 -6.45 6.68 17.60
CA VAL A 97 -7.19 6.87 18.87
C VAL A 97 -7.09 5.62 19.74
N LEU A 98 -7.23 4.45 19.10
CA LEU A 98 -7.09 3.15 19.75
C LEU A 98 -6.20 2.26 18.90
N PRO A 99 -5.44 1.32 19.54
CA PRO A 99 -4.59 0.41 18.79
C PRO A 99 -5.38 -0.52 17.89
#